data_432db7d5f3298b2b23ef446f6f255bb6
#
_entry.id   432db7d5f3298b2b23ef446f6f255bb6
#
_cell.length_a   1.000
_cell.length_b   1.000
_cell.length_c   1.000
_cell.angle_alpha   90.00
_cell.angle_beta   90.00
_cell.angle_gamma   90.00
#
_symmetry.space_group_name_H-M   'P 1'
#
loop_
_entity.id
_entity.type
_entity.pdbx_description
1 polymer ?
#
loop_
_entity_poly.entity_id
_entity_poly.type
_entity_poly.pdbx_seq_one_letter_code
_entity_poly.pdbx_strand_id
1 'polypeptide(L)'
;MAYVAVLAAVALWPQPVDRPVAGLLRAALRWLHGRGIPGWVDYGFVESAANVLLFVPLGALVAVVIGRGYWWVGAAAGLLISCAIELAQLLFLPGRYPTIADVLANTLGAVLGALLTLLVRRRRRAAP
;
A
#
# COMPACT_ATOMS: atom_id res chain seq x y z
N MET A 1 4.93 -8.18 14.69
CA MET A 1 3.63 -7.82 15.29
C MET A 1 3.29 -6.33 15.13
N ALA A 2 4.22 -5.39 15.43
CA ALA A 2 3.92 -3.94 15.34
C ALA A 2 3.41 -3.49 13.95
N TYR A 3 4.00 -3.96 12.85
CA TYR A 3 3.58 -3.60 11.50
C TYR A 3 2.11 -3.99 11.21
N VAL A 4 1.72 -5.20 11.57
CA VAL A 4 0.33 -5.68 11.34
C VAL A 4 -0.67 -4.84 12.13
N ALA A 5 -0.31 -4.46 13.34
CA ALA A 5 -1.14 -3.57 14.16
C ALA A 5 -1.27 -2.17 13.53
N VAL A 6 -0.18 -1.61 12.99
CA VAL A 6 -0.20 -0.34 12.26
C VAL A 6 -1.05 -0.46 10.99
N LEU A 7 -0.86 -1.51 10.19
CA LEU A 7 -1.65 -1.76 9.00
C LEU A 7 -3.14 -1.82 9.32
N ALA A 8 -3.51 -2.61 10.34
CA ALA A 8 -4.90 -2.73 10.77
C ALA A 8 -5.45 -1.39 11.30
N ALA A 9 -4.67 -0.66 12.10
CA ALA A 9 -5.07 0.64 12.63
C ALA A 9 -5.32 1.67 11.50
N VAL A 10 -4.44 1.73 10.49
CA VAL A 10 -4.61 2.63 9.35
C VAL A 10 -5.79 2.22 8.49
N ALA A 11 -5.89 0.92 8.15
CA ALA A 11 -6.90 0.40 7.24
C ALA A 11 -8.32 0.43 7.83
N LEU A 12 -8.46 0.19 9.14
CA LEU A 12 -9.75 0.10 9.81
C LEU A 12 -10.09 1.36 10.64
N TRP A 13 -9.33 2.45 10.47
CA TRP A 13 -9.66 3.70 11.15
C TRP A 13 -10.98 4.26 10.59
N PRO A 14 -11.92 4.72 11.44
CA PRO A 14 -13.25 5.15 11.03
C PRO A 14 -13.29 6.29 10.00
N GLN A 15 -12.23 7.08 9.92
CA GLN A 15 -12.10 8.17 8.94
C GLN A 15 -10.74 8.03 8.22
N PRO A 16 -10.60 8.57 6.99
CA PRO A 16 -9.29 8.62 6.34
C PRO A 16 -8.25 9.22 7.28
N VAL A 17 -7.13 8.52 7.49
CA VAL A 17 -6.09 8.90 8.48
C VAL A 17 -5.47 10.23 8.13
N ASP A 18 -5.46 10.59 6.86
CA ASP A 18 -4.95 11.86 6.34
C ASP A 18 -5.94 13.02 6.42
N ARG A 19 -7.19 12.80 6.86
CA ARG A 19 -8.23 13.84 6.95
C ARG A 19 -7.76 15.14 7.63
N PRO A 20 -6.98 15.10 8.73
CA PRO A 20 -6.48 16.30 9.39
C PRO A 20 -5.54 17.12 8.50
N VAL A 21 -4.78 16.47 7.60
CA VAL A 21 -3.77 17.09 6.73
C VAL A 21 -4.22 17.24 5.27
N ALA A 22 -5.40 16.74 4.91
CA ALA A 22 -5.91 16.75 3.54
C ALA A 22 -5.98 18.16 2.93
N GLY A 23 -6.30 19.17 3.72
CA GLY A 23 -6.31 20.58 3.30
C GLY A 23 -4.90 21.06 2.94
N LEU A 24 -3.91 20.75 3.76
CA LEU A 24 -2.51 21.09 3.53
C LEU A 24 -1.96 20.36 2.30
N LEU A 25 -2.26 19.07 2.15
CA LEU A 25 -1.86 18.28 0.99
C LEU A 25 -2.41 18.87 -0.31
N ARG A 26 -3.70 19.20 -0.35
CA ARG A 26 -4.31 19.84 -1.52
C ARG A 26 -3.70 21.21 -1.83
N ALA A 27 -3.34 21.99 -0.83
CA ALA A 27 -2.65 23.27 -1.02
C ALA A 27 -1.25 23.07 -1.60
N ALA A 28 -0.51 22.08 -1.08
CA ALA A 28 0.81 21.71 -1.59
C ALA A 28 0.75 21.23 -3.05
N LEU A 29 -0.24 20.39 -3.39
CA LEU A 29 -0.43 19.92 -4.76
C LEU A 29 -0.75 21.07 -5.72
N ARG A 30 -1.63 22.01 -5.35
CA ARG A 30 -1.89 23.21 -6.17
C ARG A 30 -0.63 24.05 -6.40
N TRP A 31 0.19 24.22 -5.36
CA TRP A 31 1.45 24.94 -5.47
C TRP A 31 2.45 24.24 -6.39
N LEU A 32 2.54 22.90 -6.33
CA LEU A 32 3.36 22.09 -7.22
C LEU A 32 2.90 22.15 -8.67
N HIS A 33 1.57 22.11 -8.92
CA HIS A 33 0.99 22.26 -10.25
C HIS A 33 1.35 23.62 -10.86
N GLY A 34 1.34 24.70 -10.06
CA GLY A 34 1.79 26.03 -10.48
C GLY A 34 3.28 26.09 -10.87
N ARG A 35 4.06 25.06 -10.54
CA ARG A 35 5.48 24.90 -10.89
C ARG A 35 5.76 23.88 -11.99
N GLY A 36 4.72 23.40 -12.66
CA GLY A 36 4.84 22.52 -13.82
C GLY A 36 4.72 21.02 -13.48
N ILE A 37 4.38 20.63 -12.24
CA ILE A 37 4.04 19.25 -11.93
C ILE A 37 2.73 18.90 -12.66
N PRO A 38 2.68 17.77 -13.40
CA PRO A 38 1.49 17.36 -14.14
C PRO A 38 0.26 17.18 -13.25
N GLY A 39 -0.93 17.54 -13.76
CA GLY A 39 -2.18 17.50 -13.02
C GLY A 39 -2.63 16.12 -12.56
N TRP A 40 -2.10 15.03 -13.15
CA TRP A 40 -2.39 13.66 -12.71
C TRP A 40 -1.71 13.30 -11.37
N VAL A 41 -0.72 14.10 -10.91
CA VAL A 41 -0.18 14.01 -9.56
C VAL A 41 -1.15 14.70 -8.62
N ASP A 42 -2.29 14.11 -8.43
CA ASP A 42 -3.38 14.63 -7.59
C ASP A 42 -3.46 13.92 -6.24
N TYR A 43 -4.51 14.20 -5.48
CA TYR A 43 -4.73 13.57 -4.19
C TYR A 43 -4.89 12.05 -4.31
N GLY A 44 -5.62 11.56 -5.31
CA GLY A 44 -5.83 10.12 -5.53
C GLY A 44 -4.53 9.39 -5.88
N PHE A 45 -3.63 10.04 -6.63
CA PHE A 45 -2.29 9.51 -6.88
C PHE A 45 -1.48 9.36 -5.59
N VAL A 46 -1.48 10.38 -4.72
CA VAL A 46 -0.77 10.33 -3.44
C VAL A 46 -1.35 9.25 -2.52
N GLU A 47 -2.67 9.12 -2.47
CA GLU A 47 -3.37 8.09 -1.72
C GLU A 47 -3.00 6.69 -2.22
N SER A 48 -3.05 6.47 -3.53
CA SER A 48 -2.64 5.18 -4.14
C SER A 48 -1.17 4.87 -3.88
N ALA A 49 -0.28 5.87 -3.98
CA ALA A 49 1.14 5.69 -3.67
C ALA A 49 1.37 5.32 -2.19
N ALA A 50 0.63 5.94 -1.27
CA ALA A 50 0.68 5.60 0.14
C ALA A 50 0.21 4.16 0.40
N ASN A 51 -0.86 3.71 -0.26
CA ASN A 51 -1.36 2.34 -0.19
C ASN A 51 -0.32 1.34 -0.72
N VAL A 52 0.32 1.63 -1.87
CA VAL A 52 1.44 0.83 -2.37
C VAL A 52 2.53 0.70 -1.31
N LEU A 53 3.01 1.83 -0.77
CA LEU A 53 4.09 1.84 0.22
C LEU A 53 3.71 1.09 1.50
N LEU A 54 2.47 1.20 1.94
CA LEU A 54 1.97 0.50 3.13
C LEU A 54 2.00 -1.02 2.96
N PHE A 55 1.79 -1.55 1.74
CA PHE A 55 1.75 -2.99 1.47
C PHE A 55 3.10 -3.59 1.05
N VAL A 56 4.12 -2.79 0.72
CA VAL A 56 5.49 -3.28 0.43
C VAL A 56 6.03 -4.14 1.58
N PRO A 57 5.98 -3.74 2.86
CA PRO A 57 6.48 -4.58 3.95
C PRO A 57 5.69 -5.89 4.09
N LEU A 58 4.39 -5.91 3.81
CA LEU A 58 3.58 -7.12 3.84
C LEU A 58 4.12 -8.16 2.85
N GLY A 59 4.26 -7.75 1.59
CA GLY A 59 4.79 -8.64 0.55
C GLY A 59 6.20 -9.12 0.85
N ALA A 60 7.06 -8.23 1.38
CA ALA A 60 8.40 -8.57 1.79
C ALA A 60 8.41 -9.62 2.93
N LEU A 61 7.60 -9.43 3.96
CA LEU A 61 7.49 -10.36 5.09
C LEU A 61 6.99 -11.73 4.64
N VAL A 62 5.94 -11.78 3.82
CA VAL A 62 5.43 -13.05 3.27
C VAL A 62 6.53 -13.76 2.45
N ALA A 63 7.23 -13.03 1.57
CA ALA A 63 8.32 -13.61 0.78
C ALA A 63 9.52 -14.07 1.63
N VAL A 64 9.75 -13.44 2.79
CA VAL A 64 10.77 -13.89 3.76
C VAL A 64 10.37 -15.22 4.39
N VAL A 65 9.12 -15.35 4.82
CA VAL A 65 8.60 -16.52 5.54
C VAL A 65 8.42 -17.73 4.62
N ILE A 66 7.78 -17.53 3.48
CA ILE A 66 7.45 -18.62 2.54
C ILE A 66 8.68 -19.13 1.80
N GLY A 67 9.68 -18.28 1.59
CA GLY A 67 10.92 -18.68 0.93
C GLY A 67 10.93 -18.43 -0.58
N ARG A 68 11.93 -19.04 -1.27
CA ARG A 68 12.21 -18.75 -2.69
C ARG A 68 11.26 -19.51 -3.62
N GLY A 69 10.93 -18.86 -4.73
CA GLY A 69 10.08 -19.46 -5.76
C GLY A 69 8.60 -19.14 -5.61
N TYR A 70 8.16 -18.73 -4.43
CA TYR A 70 6.74 -18.47 -4.15
C TYR A 70 6.43 -16.99 -3.97
N TRP A 71 7.07 -16.12 -4.73
CA TRP A 71 6.83 -14.67 -4.69
C TRP A 71 5.36 -14.29 -4.93
N TRP A 72 4.67 -15.08 -5.75
CA TRP A 72 3.25 -14.92 -6.04
C TRP A 72 2.35 -15.11 -4.80
N VAL A 73 2.84 -15.85 -3.77
CA VAL A 73 2.11 -15.97 -2.49
C VAL A 73 2.04 -14.62 -1.78
N GLY A 74 3.11 -13.79 -1.91
CA GLY A 74 3.08 -12.41 -1.41
C GLY A 74 2.04 -11.54 -2.13
N ALA A 75 1.92 -11.69 -3.45
CA ALA A 75 0.90 -11.03 -4.24
C ALA A 75 -0.52 -11.48 -3.86
N ALA A 76 -0.73 -12.80 -3.76
CA ALA A 76 -2.01 -13.37 -3.36
C ALA A 76 -2.42 -12.94 -1.95
N ALA A 77 -1.48 -12.95 -1.00
CA ALA A 77 -1.74 -12.47 0.36
C ALA A 77 -2.11 -10.98 0.37
N GLY A 78 -1.40 -10.14 -0.40
CA GLY A 78 -1.72 -8.72 -0.56
C GLY A 78 -3.13 -8.51 -1.11
N LEU A 79 -3.50 -9.24 -2.17
CA LEU A 79 -4.83 -9.19 -2.76
C LEU A 79 -5.91 -9.59 -1.76
N LEU A 80 -5.75 -10.75 -1.11
CA LEU A 80 -6.75 -11.27 -0.17
C LEU A 80 -6.94 -10.36 1.04
N ILE A 81 -5.84 -9.86 1.61
CA ILE A 81 -5.89 -8.94 2.75
C ILE A 81 -6.52 -7.62 2.32
N SER A 82 -6.19 -7.10 1.14
CA SER A 82 -6.81 -5.87 0.64
C SER A 82 -8.30 -6.04 0.42
N CYS A 83 -8.75 -7.12 -0.22
CA CYS A 83 -10.18 -7.40 -0.39
C CYS A 83 -10.90 -7.54 0.96
N ALA A 84 -10.25 -8.18 1.95
CA ALA A 84 -10.82 -8.30 3.29
C ALA A 84 -10.95 -6.93 3.99
N ILE A 85 -9.97 -6.04 3.81
CA ILE A 85 -10.01 -4.67 4.33
C ILE A 85 -11.18 -3.89 3.68
N GLU A 86 -11.28 -3.91 2.35
CA GLU A 86 -12.35 -3.21 1.62
C GLU A 86 -13.74 -3.73 2.03
N LEU A 87 -13.87 -5.05 2.19
CA LEU A 87 -15.11 -5.65 2.68
C LEU A 87 -15.42 -5.21 4.12
N ALA A 88 -14.43 -5.20 5.00
CA ALA A 88 -14.61 -4.74 6.38
C ALA A 88 -14.99 -3.25 6.42
N GLN A 89 -14.38 -2.41 5.58
CA GLN A 89 -14.74 -1.00 5.45
C GLN A 89 -16.19 -0.84 4.98
N LEU A 90 -16.59 -1.59 3.95
CA LEU A 90 -17.95 -1.57 3.42
C LEU A 90 -19.00 -1.93 4.49
N LEU A 91 -18.72 -2.95 5.30
CA LEU A 91 -19.67 -3.48 6.27
C LEU A 91 -19.72 -2.69 7.58
N PHE A 92 -18.58 -2.14 8.02
CA PHE A 92 -18.44 -1.58 9.37
C PHE A 92 -18.09 -0.11 9.43
N LEU A 93 -17.71 0.53 8.31
CA LEU A 93 -17.23 1.92 8.27
C LEU A 93 -18.03 2.77 7.27
N PRO A 94 -19.21 3.29 7.65
CA PRO A 94 -20.10 4.03 6.74
C PRO A 94 -19.48 5.28 6.09
N GLY A 95 -18.36 5.78 6.63
CA GLY A 95 -17.62 6.93 6.09
C GLY A 95 -16.51 6.56 5.12
N ARG A 96 -16.32 5.27 4.83
CA ARG A 96 -15.32 4.75 3.88
C ARG A 96 -16.01 4.19 2.64
N TYR A 97 -15.43 4.48 1.50
CA TYR A 97 -15.91 3.98 0.21
C TYR A 97 -14.86 3.03 -0.37
N PRO A 98 -15.12 1.71 -0.38
CA PRO A 98 -14.22 0.73 -0.96
C PRO A 98 -13.94 1.04 -2.43
N THR A 99 -12.68 0.97 -2.85
CA THR A 99 -12.32 1.22 -4.24
C THR A 99 -11.46 0.08 -4.83
N ILE A 100 -11.70 -0.21 -6.11
CA ILE A 100 -10.84 -1.14 -6.86
C ILE A 100 -9.40 -0.59 -6.95
N ALA A 101 -9.25 0.74 -6.99
CA ALA A 101 -7.95 1.39 -7.02
C ALA A 101 -7.11 1.04 -5.78
N ASP A 102 -7.72 1.02 -4.59
CA ASP A 102 -7.04 0.64 -3.35
C ASP A 102 -6.62 -0.84 -3.38
N VAL A 103 -7.49 -1.74 -3.86
CA VAL A 103 -7.14 -3.16 -4.01
C VAL A 103 -5.95 -3.33 -4.97
N LEU A 104 -5.93 -2.62 -6.09
CA LEU A 104 -4.84 -2.68 -7.06
C LEU A 104 -3.54 -2.09 -6.48
N ALA A 105 -3.61 -0.94 -5.82
CA ALA A 105 -2.45 -0.28 -5.20
C ALA A 105 -1.83 -1.18 -4.11
N ASN A 106 -2.64 -1.71 -3.21
CA ASN A 106 -2.22 -2.61 -2.13
C ASN A 106 -1.59 -3.89 -2.68
N THR A 107 -2.21 -4.51 -3.69
CA THR A 107 -1.67 -5.70 -4.35
C THR A 107 -0.34 -5.40 -5.04
N LEU A 108 -0.23 -4.27 -5.74
CA LEU A 108 1.02 -3.82 -6.35
C LEU A 108 2.12 -3.65 -5.31
N GLY A 109 1.80 -3.02 -4.17
CA GLY A 109 2.74 -2.88 -3.05
C GLY A 109 3.26 -4.22 -2.56
N ALA A 110 2.38 -5.20 -2.36
CA ALA A 110 2.77 -6.54 -1.93
C ALA A 110 3.65 -7.27 -2.99
N VAL A 111 3.34 -7.13 -4.28
CA VAL A 111 4.17 -7.64 -5.38
C VAL A 111 5.56 -7.03 -5.33
N LEU A 112 5.65 -5.70 -5.24
CA LEU A 112 6.93 -4.98 -5.17
C LEU A 112 7.77 -5.43 -3.97
N GLY A 113 7.16 -5.57 -2.80
CA GLY A 113 7.83 -6.05 -1.59
C GLY A 113 8.38 -7.47 -1.74
N ALA A 114 7.59 -8.38 -2.32
CA ALA A 114 8.03 -9.74 -2.59
C ALA A 114 9.19 -9.77 -3.59
N LEU A 115 9.11 -9.03 -4.69
CA LEU A 115 10.15 -8.96 -5.71
C LEU A 115 11.45 -8.33 -5.17
N LEU A 116 11.37 -7.25 -4.40
CA LEU A 116 12.52 -6.63 -3.75
C LEU A 116 13.25 -7.63 -2.84
N THR A 117 12.50 -8.41 -2.06
CA THR A 117 13.07 -9.46 -1.20
C THR A 117 13.85 -10.50 -2.03
N LEU A 118 13.29 -10.92 -3.16
CA LEU A 118 13.98 -11.86 -4.07
C LEU A 118 15.26 -11.27 -4.64
N LEU A 119 15.25 -10.02 -5.08
CA LEU A 119 16.41 -9.33 -5.63
C LEU A 119 17.54 -9.20 -4.59
N VAL A 120 17.21 -8.78 -3.37
CA VAL A 120 18.18 -8.67 -2.28
C VAL A 120 18.80 -10.02 -1.95
N ARG A 121 17.99 -11.08 -1.88
CA ARG A 121 18.48 -12.43 -1.60
C ARG A 121 19.35 -13.00 -2.73
N ARG A 122 19.06 -12.67 -3.99
CA ARG A 122 19.90 -13.05 -5.13
C ARG A 122 21.29 -12.38 -5.05
N ARG A 123 21.30 -11.07 -4.81
CA ARG A 123 22.55 -10.30 -4.71
C ARG A 123 23.45 -10.81 -3.58
N ARG A 124 22.90 -11.08 -2.40
CA ARG A 124 23.66 -11.60 -1.24
C ARG A 124 24.30 -12.96 -1.47
N ARG A 125 23.81 -13.76 -2.42
CA ARG A 125 24.40 -15.06 -2.78
C ARG A 125 25.41 -15.00 -3.93
N ALA A 126 25.37 -13.93 -4.71
CA ALA A 126 26.32 -13.68 -5.77
C ALA A 126 27.56 -12.90 -5.30
N ALA A 127 27.55 -12.39 -4.07
CA ALA A 127 28.71 -11.79 -3.45
C ALA A 127 29.67 -12.91 -2.97
N PRO A 128 30.96 -12.86 -3.35
CA PRO A 128 31.98 -13.87 -2.98
C PRO A 128 32.23 -13.91 -1.47
#